data_4c1068e7a7f6acfde8ed632d60db05dd
#
_entry.id   4c1068e7a7f6acfde8ed632d60db05dd
#
_cell.length_a   1.000
_cell.length_b   1.000
_cell.length_c   1.000
_cell.angle_alpha   90.00
_cell.angle_beta   90.00
_cell.angle_gamma   90.00
#
_symmetry.space_group_name_H-M   'P 1'
#
loop_
_entity.id
_entity.type
_entity.pdbx_description
1 polymer ?
#
loop_
_entity_poly.entity_id
_entity_poly.type
_entity_poly.pdbx_seq_one_letter_code
_entity_poly.pdbx_strand_id
1 'polypeptide(L)'
;MYKFTTFISKRVAEQVGFNDKSLESILISLNSPPAITRGSSPPKLIEAAWSQILRLEFHDADGSGRSIDHRITEVVDKNQLSLFTEHQAIEILKFLRSNQDNHTQVIVHCEGGISRSAAVSKFVAQIYNLEFPEGYSLYNRHVFSTLLRVHGTSLYGEGPLSPEELPGYLTT
;
A
#
# COMPACT_ATOMS: atom_id res chain seq x y z
N MET A 1 -4.28 -15.56 9.68
CA MET A 1 -5.13 -14.43 9.20
C MET A 1 -4.74 -13.16 9.93
N TYR A 2 -4.73 -12.02 9.26
CA TYR A 2 -4.35 -10.73 9.85
C TYR A 2 -5.27 -10.31 10.99
N LYS A 3 -4.69 -9.68 12.01
CA LYS A 3 -5.38 -9.17 13.20
C LYS A 3 -5.25 -7.66 13.34
N PHE A 4 -4.28 -7.05 12.63
CA PHE A 4 -3.98 -5.65 12.76
C PHE A 4 -3.42 -5.09 11.46
N THR A 5 -3.78 -3.85 11.14
CA THR A 5 -3.14 -3.05 10.09
C THR A 5 -2.92 -1.63 10.58
N THR A 6 -1.82 -1.01 10.14
CA THR A 6 -1.53 0.39 10.42
C THR A 6 -0.73 1.04 9.30
N PHE A 7 -0.70 2.36 9.31
CA PHE A 7 0.09 3.14 8.36
C PHE A 7 1.01 4.10 9.10
N ILE A 8 2.26 4.18 8.62
CA ILE A 8 3.33 4.95 9.25
C ILE A 8 4.08 5.77 8.22
N SER A 9 4.86 6.75 8.69
CA SER A 9 5.78 7.49 7.82
C SER A 9 7.03 6.66 7.52
N LYS A 10 7.73 7.02 6.43
CA LYS A 10 9.04 6.48 6.07
C LYS A 10 10.03 6.58 7.25
N ARG A 11 10.07 7.75 7.92
CA ARG A 11 10.93 7.98 9.09
C ARG A 11 10.68 6.95 10.19
N VAL A 12 9.42 6.63 10.47
CA VAL A 12 9.07 5.63 11.49
C VAL A 12 9.48 4.22 11.01
N ALA A 13 9.22 3.89 9.74
CA ALA A 13 9.60 2.60 9.17
C ALA A 13 11.12 2.36 9.21
N GLU A 14 11.93 3.40 8.99
CA GLU A 14 13.40 3.35 9.07
C GLU A 14 13.93 3.18 10.51
N GLN A 15 13.12 3.48 11.53
CA GLN A 15 13.47 3.35 12.94
C GLN A 15 13.10 1.99 13.53
N VAL A 16 12.31 1.19 12.84
CA VAL A 16 11.97 -0.17 13.28
C VAL A 16 13.22 -1.03 13.24
N GLY A 17 13.69 -1.43 14.41
CA GLY A 17 14.91 -2.22 14.60
C GLY A 17 14.62 -3.72 14.70
N PHE A 18 15.68 -4.52 14.62
CA PHE A 18 15.60 -5.99 14.73
C PHE A 18 14.99 -6.47 16.06
N ASN A 19 15.09 -5.69 17.13
CA ASN A 19 14.58 -6.06 18.45
C ASN A 19 13.07 -5.83 18.63
N ASP A 20 12.41 -5.18 17.69
CA ASP A 20 10.98 -4.80 17.79
C ASP A 20 10.02 -5.96 17.48
N LYS A 21 10.52 -7.18 17.37
CA LYS A 21 9.76 -8.41 17.12
C LYS A 21 8.74 -8.30 15.98
N SER A 22 9.13 -7.65 14.91
CA SER A 22 8.29 -7.50 13.72
C SER A 22 8.21 -8.77 12.85
N LEU A 23 8.72 -9.91 13.34
CA LEU A 23 8.68 -11.21 12.63
C LEU A 23 7.23 -11.67 12.30
N GLU A 24 6.23 -11.14 13.00
CA GLU A 24 4.82 -11.37 12.66
C GLU A 24 4.25 -10.32 11.71
N SER A 25 5.07 -9.34 11.31
CA SER A 25 4.66 -8.21 10.49
C SER A 25 5.22 -8.32 9.08
N ILE A 26 4.36 -8.05 8.12
CA ILE A 26 4.76 -7.76 6.74
C ILE A 26 4.71 -6.27 6.49
N LEU A 27 5.58 -5.77 5.60
CA LEU A 27 5.67 -4.37 5.24
C LEU A 27 5.28 -4.15 3.78
N ILE A 28 4.39 -3.19 3.53
CA ILE A 28 4.15 -2.62 2.20
C ILE A 28 4.80 -1.23 2.16
N SER A 29 5.87 -1.12 1.37
CA SER A 29 6.70 0.08 1.24
C SER A 29 6.35 0.84 -0.03
N LEU A 30 5.70 2.01 0.14
CA LEU A 30 5.23 2.85 -0.96
C LEU A 30 6.14 4.07 -1.11
N ASN A 31 6.86 4.12 -2.22
CA ASN A 31 7.86 5.16 -2.50
C ASN A 31 7.42 6.04 -3.67
N SER A 32 8.00 7.23 -3.75
CA SER A 32 7.88 8.06 -4.95
C SER A 32 9.06 7.80 -5.88
N PRO A 33 8.84 7.68 -7.19
CA PRO A 33 9.93 7.58 -8.15
C PRO A 33 10.91 8.76 -8.02
N PRO A 34 12.23 8.55 -8.13
CA PRO A 34 13.24 9.56 -7.80
C PRO A 34 13.27 10.77 -8.75
N ALA A 35 12.70 10.65 -9.94
CA ALA A 35 12.87 11.65 -11.01
C ALA A 35 12.16 12.99 -10.81
N ILE A 36 11.14 13.09 -9.95
CA ILE A 36 10.28 14.28 -9.85
C ILE A 36 10.33 14.92 -8.47
N THR A 37 10.59 14.16 -7.43
CA THR A 37 10.64 14.68 -6.06
C THR A 37 12.09 14.96 -5.65
N ARG A 38 12.50 16.23 -5.67
CA ARG A 38 13.77 16.63 -5.07
C ARG A 38 13.81 16.16 -3.62
N GLY A 39 14.75 15.25 -3.32
CA GLY A 39 14.99 14.76 -1.96
C GLY A 39 14.26 13.49 -1.55
N SER A 40 13.47 12.84 -2.41
CA SER A 40 13.01 11.49 -2.11
C SER A 40 14.15 10.50 -2.40
N SER A 41 14.67 9.89 -1.36
CA SER A 41 15.57 8.74 -1.46
C SER A 41 14.82 7.47 -1.09
N PRO A 42 15.20 6.30 -1.63
CA PRO A 42 14.66 5.04 -1.14
C PRO A 42 14.78 4.93 0.37
N PRO A 43 13.80 4.32 1.06
CA PRO A 43 13.87 4.15 2.51
C PRO A 43 15.03 3.23 2.89
N LYS A 44 15.73 3.61 3.96
CA LYS A 44 16.81 2.82 4.57
C LYS A 44 16.21 1.84 5.58
N LEU A 45 15.45 0.87 5.10
CA LEU A 45 14.81 -0.13 5.95
C LEU A 45 15.85 -1.13 6.46
N ILE A 46 15.71 -1.52 7.72
CA ILE A 46 16.40 -2.69 8.27
C ILE A 46 15.60 -3.91 7.83
N GLU A 47 16.03 -4.56 6.75
CA GLU A 47 15.25 -5.66 6.14
C GLU A 47 14.98 -6.81 7.10
N ALA A 48 15.95 -7.15 7.95
CA ALA A 48 15.80 -8.19 8.95
C ALA A 48 14.75 -7.88 10.05
N ALA A 49 14.26 -6.64 10.11
CA ALA A 49 13.17 -6.25 11.01
C ALA A 49 11.79 -6.67 10.49
N TRP A 50 11.68 -7.11 9.25
CA TRP A 50 10.42 -7.45 8.61
C TRP A 50 10.44 -8.87 8.10
N SER A 51 9.34 -9.58 8.26
CA SER A 51 9.23 -10.94 7.76
C SER A 51 9.22 -10.99 6.24
N GLN A 52 8.46 -10.08 5.62
CA GLN A 52 8.36 -9.90 4.17
C GLN A 52 8.17 -8.41 3.84
N ILE A 53 8.70 -7.97 2.70
CA ILE A 53 8.56 -6.59 2.24
C ILE A 53 8.11 -6.59 0.77
N LEU A 54 6.98 -5.93 0.49
CA LEU A 54 6.58 -5.53 -0.85
C LEU A 54 6.99 -4.08 -1.09
N ARG A 55 7.71 -3.79 -2.17
CA ARG A 55 8.10 -2.43 -2.56
C ARG A 55 7.40 -2.01 -3.83
N LEU A 56 6.71 -0.87 -3.77
CA LEU A 56 6.03 -0.27 -4.92
C LEU A 56 6.42 1.20 -5.06
N GLU A 57 6.49 1.67 -6.31
CA GLU A 57 6.84 3.05 -6.64
C GLU A 57 5.73 3.69 -7.47
N PHE A 58 5.16 4.79 -6.94
CA PHE A 58 4.21 5.65 -7.62
C PHE A 58 4.07 6.99 -6.87
N HIS A 59 3.63 8.02 -7.59
CA HIS A 59 3.43 9.33 -6.99
C HIS A 59 2.14 9.39 -6.16
N ASP A 60 2.14 10.26 -5.14
CA ASP A 60 0.93 10.58 -4.40
C ASP A 60 0.08 11.56 -5.20
N ALA A 61 -0.71 11.04 -6.13
CA ALA A 61 -1.54 11.80 -7.02
C ALA A 61 -2.97 11.24 -7.07
N ASP A 62 -3.93 12.09 -7.42
CA ASP A 62 -5.31 11.69 -7.65
C ASP A 62 -5.48 11.04 -9.04
N GLY A 63 -6.65 10.45 -9.29
CA GLY A 63 -6.95 9.79 -10.57
C GLY A 63 -6.94 10.73 -11.79
N SER A 64 -6.93 12.06 -11.61
CA SER A 64 -6.78 13.05 -12.68
C SER A 64 -5.30 13.38 -12.97
N GLY A 65 -4.37 12.76 -12.25
CA GLY A 65 -2.94 13.05 -12.33
C GLY A 65 -2.52 14.31 -11.58
N ARG A 66 -3.39 14.86 -10.72
CA ARG A 66 -3.02 15.98 -9.86
C ARG A 66 -2.26 15.44 -8.65
N SER A 67 -1.05 15.96 -8.43
CA SER A 67 -0.30 15.62 -7.23
C SER A 67 -1.02 16.10 -5.97
N ILE A 68 -1.10 15.22 -4.96
CA ILE A 68 -1.51 15.58 -3.59
C ILE A 68 -0.29 15.80 -2.68
N ASP A 69 0.91 15.53 -3.17
CA ASP A 69 2.14 15.81 -2.43
C ASP A 69 2.50 17.28 -2.55
N HIS A 70 2.32 18.04 -1.45
CA HIS A 70 2.60 19.49 -1.42
C HIS A 70 4.10 19.85 -1.58
N ARG A 71 4.99 18.86 -1.65
CA ARG A 71 6.40 19.06 -2.00
C ARG A 71 6.62 19.19 -3.50
N ILE A 72 5.63 18.79 -4.30
CA ILE A 72 5.63 19.02 -5.74
C ILE A 72 5.06 20.39 -5.99
N THR A 73 5.90 21.42 -5.84
CA THR A 73 5.51 22.83 -6.02
C THR A 73 5.56 23.30 -7.48
N GLU A 74 6.16 22.54 -8.36
CA GLU A 74 6.21 22.83 -9.81
C GLU A 74 5.06 22.12 -10.50
N VAL A 75 4.53 22.77 -11.55
CA VAL A 75 3.55 22.14 -12.47
C VAL A 75 4.29 21.01 -13.18
N VAL A 76 4.26 19.85 -12.59
CA VAL A 76 4.82 18.66 -13.22
C VAL A 76 3.93 18.30 -14.38
N ASP A 77 4.50 18.10 -15.54
CA ASP A 77 3.77 17.55 -16.68
C ASP A 77 3.07 16.27 -16.22
N LYS A 78 1.75 16.21 -16.42
CA LYS A 78 0.93 15.04 -16.03
C LYS A 78 1.47 13.74 -16.61
N ASN A 79 2.16 13.80 -17.75
CA ASN A 79 2.80 12.67 -18.41
C ASN A 79 4.02 12.13 -17.65
N GLN A 80 4.55 12.88 -16.69
CA GLN A 80 5.67 12.47 -15.85
C GLN A 80 5.23 11.87 -14.51
N LEU A 81 3.93 11.92 -14.19
CA LEU A 81 3.41 11.31 -12.97
C LEU A 81 3.14 9.82 -13.18
N SER A 82 3.82 9.00 -12.41
CA SER A 82 3.51 7.58 -12.28
C SER A 82 2.36 7.40 -11.29
N LEU A 83 1.17 7.13 -11.79
CA LEU A 83 -0.01 6.87 -10.96
C LEU A 83 -0.03 5.43 -10.47
N PHE A 84 -0.76 5.19 -9.38
CA PHE A 84 -1.06 3.84 -8.93
C PHE A 84 -1.89 3.08 -9.97
N THR A 85 -1.47 1.88 -10.30
CA THR A 85 -2.04 1.06 -11.39
C THR A 85 -2.80 -0.16 -10.86
N GLU A 86 -3.65 -0.75 -11.71
CA GLU A 86 -4.28 -2.04 -11.43
C GLU A 86 -3.26 -3.15 -11.21
N HIS A 87 -2.16 -3.15 -11.98
CA HIS A 87 -1.10 -4.13 -11.79
C HIS A 87 -0.50 -4.07 -10.38
N GLN A 88 -0.23 -2.88 -9.87
CA GLN A 88 0.24 -2.71 -8.49
C GLN A 88 -0.82 -3.09 -7.45
N ALA A 89 -2.10 -2.88 -7.75
CA ALA A 89 -3.17 -3.38 -6.89
C ALA A 89 -3.20 -4.91 -6.83
N ILE A 90 -3.00 -5.59 -7.98
CA ILE A 90 -2.86 -7.04 -8.06
C ILE A 90 -1.66 -7.53 -7.24
N GLU A 91 -0.52 -6.86 -7.34
CA GLU A 91 0.68 -7.20 -6.55
C GLU A 91 0.41 -7.11 -5.05
N ILE A 92 -0.30 -6.07 -4.59
CA ILE A 92 -0.71 -5.94 -3.19
C ILE A 92 -1.61 -7.11 -2.78
N LEU A 93 -2.63 -7.44 -3.59
CA LEU A 93 -3.54 -8.54 -3.29
C LEU A 93 -2.82 -9.89 -3.20
N LYS A 94 -1.94 -10.18 -4.17
CA LYS A 94 -1.11 -11.40 -4.17
C LYS A 94 -0.23 -11.47 -2.92
N PHE A 95 0.42 -10.35 -2.58
CA PHE A 95 1.30 -10.26 -1.42
C PHE A 95 0.54 -10.49 -0.10
N LEU A 96 -0.59 -9.82 0.09
CA LEU A 96 -1.43 -9.98 1.27
C LEU A 96 -1.86 -11.45 1.43
N ARG A 97 -2.31 -12.04 0.34
CA ARG A 97 -2.78 -13.40 0.36
C ARG A 97 -1.70 -14.42 0.67
N SER A 98 -0.54 -14.33 0.03
CA SER A 98 0.56 -15.27 0.24
C SER A 98 1.09 -15.24 1.68
N ASN A 99 0.77 -14.20 2.43
CA ASN A 99 1.26 -13.98 3.77
C ASN A 99 0.21 -14.09 4.89
N GLN A 100 -1.07 -14.18 4.58
CA GLN A 100 -2.15 -14.10 5.57
C GLN A 100 -2.16 -15.22 6.61
N ASP A 101 -1.65 -16.40 6.27
CA ASP A 101 -1.68 -17.56 7.17
C ASP A 101 -0.48 -17.57 8.15
N ASN A 102 0.60 -16.90 7.78
CA ASN A 102 1.85 -16.89 8.54
C ASN A 102 2.09 -15.59 9.31
N HIS A 103 1.30 -14.55 9.05
CA HIS A 103 1.52 -13.22 9.63
C HIS A 103 0.23 -12.64 10.20
N THR A 104 0.39 -11.85 11.26
CA THR A 104 -0.76 -11.25 11.97
C THR A 104 -0.89 -9.76 11.74
N GLN A 105 0.15 -9.10 11.21
CA GLN A 105 0.19 -7.65 11.08
C GLN A 105 0.58 -7.22 9.68
N VAL A 106 -0.14 -6.22 9.15
CA VAL A 106 0.19 -5.52 7.91
C VAL A 106 0.55 -4.08 8.24
N ILE A 107 1.82 -3.74 8.06
CA ILE A 107 2.30 -2.37 8.22
C ILE A 107 2.47 -1.77 6.82
N VAL A 108 1.96 -0.57 6.62
CA VAL A 108 2.10 0.14 5.35
C VAL A 108 2.79 1.47 5.59
N HIS A 109 3.84 1.77 4.85
CA HIS A 109 4.45 3.09 4.92
C HIS A 109 4.44 3.82 3.58
N CYS A 110 4.39 5.14 3.64
CA CYS A 110 4.74 6.03 2.54
C CYS A 110 5.59 7.17 3.09
N GLU A 111 5.95 8.15 2.30
CA GLU A 111 6.82 9.24 2.74
C GLU A 111 6.31 9.93 4.01
N GLY A 112 5.07 10.42 3.98
CA GLY A 112 4.45 11.14 5.11
C GLY A 112 3.69 10.26 6.09
N GLY A 113 3.33 9.02 5.73
CA GLY A 113 2.45 8.19 6.55
C GLY A 113 1.01 8.73 6.63
N ILE A 114 0.51 9.38 5.58
CA ILE A 114 -0.78 10.10 5.64
C ILE A 114 -1.72 9.67 4.51
N SER A 115 -1.27 9.64 3.28
CA SER A 115 -2.14 9.54 2.10
C SER A 115 -2.12 8.14 1.47
N ARG A 116 -1.04 7.74 0.78
CA ARG A 116 -0.91 6.44 0.11
C ARG A 116 -0.98 5.26 1.07
N SER A 117 -0.19 5.31 2.13
CA SER A 117 -0.16 4.23 3.13
C SER A 117 -1.49 4.08 3.86
N ALA A 118 -2.17 5.19 4.17
CA ALA A 118 -3.50 5.15 4.77
C ALA A 118 -4.54 4.54 3.82
N ALA A 119 -4.44 4.78 2.50
CA ALA A 119 -5.34 4.18 1.52
C ALA A 119 -5.22 2.67 1.47
N VAL A 120 -3.99 2.14 1.43
CA VAL A 120 -3.75 0.69 1.44
C VAL A 120 -4.15 0.08 2.77
N SER A 121 -3.78 0.70 3.91
CA SER A 121 -4.18 0.20 5.24
C SER A 121 -5.70 0.18 5.42
N LYS A 122 -6.41 1.22 4.95
CA LYS A 122 -7.89 1.25 4.95
C LYS A 122 -8.48 0.11 4.14
N PHE A 123 -7.92 -0.17 2.97
CA PHE A 123 -8.35 -1.28 2.13
C PHE A 123 -8.14 -2.63 2.85
N VAL A 124 -6.95 -2.85 3.45
CA VAL A 124 -6.66 -4.07 4.24
C VAL A 124 -7.65 -4.20 5.39
N ALA A 125 -7.90 -3.12 6.12
CA ALA A 125 -8.86 -3.12 7.22
C ALA A 125 -10.26 -3.55 6.74
N GLN A 126 -10.70 -3.04 5.59
CA GLN A 126 -12.01 -3.36 5.04
C GLN A 126 -12.13 -4.84 4.62
N ILE A 127 -11.16 -5.40 3.89
CA ILE A 127 -11.27 -6.78 3.37
C ILE A 127 -11.02 -7.85 4.44
N TYR A 128 -10.32 -7.52 5.52
CA TYR A 128 -10.06 -8.45 6.64
C TYR A 128 -10.87 -8.14 7.89
N ASN A 129 -11.82 -7.19 7.81
CA ASN A 129 -12.67 -6.75 8.92
C ASN A 129 -11.86 -6.33 10.17
N LEU A 130 -10.86 -5.47 9.95
CA LEU A 130 -9.98 -4.93 10.99
C LEU A 130 -10.37 -3.48 11.34
N GLU A 131 -9.90 -3.00 12.48
CA GLU A 131 -10.06 -1.60 12.87
C GLU A 131 -9.27 -0.65 11.95
N PHE A 132 -9.86 0.50 11.64
CA PHE A 132 -9.25 1.63 10.98
C PHE A 132 -9.69 2.92 11.68
N PRO A 133 -8.82 3.96 11.81
CA PRO A 133 -9.18 5.17 12.54
C PRO A 133 -10.48 5.80 12.02
N GLU A 134 -11.47 5.94 12.91
CA GLU A 134 -12.76 6.52 12.59
C GLU A 134 -12.60 7.98 12.12
N GLY A 135 -13.35 8.37 11.10
CA GLY A 135 -13.30 9.73 10.54
C GLY A 135 -12.05 10.08 9.74
N TYR A 136 -11.08 9.18 9.61
CA TYR A 136 -9.87 9.48 8.83
C TYR A 136 -10.18 9.63 7.34
N SER A 137 -9.94 10.82 6.79
CA SER A 137 -10.34 11.21 5.42
C SER A 137 -9.17 11.58 4.51
N LEU A 138 -7.93 11.64 5.02
CA LEU A 138 -6.75 12.10 4.27
C LEU A 138 -6.08 11.01 3.41
N TYR A 139 -6.72 9.87 3.23
CA TYR A 139 -6.19 8.79 2.41
C TYR A 139 -6.34 9.09 0.90
N ASN A 140 -5.43 8.57 0.08
CA ASN A 140 -5.48 8.67 -1.37
C ASN A 140 -6.68 7.89 -1.95
N ARG A 141 -7.68 8.62 -2.44
CA ARG A 141 -8.92 8.02 -2.94
C ARG A 141 -8.71 7.22 -4.22
N HIS A 142 -7.77 7.61 -5.07
CA HIS A 142 -7.45 6.88 -6.30
C HIS A 142 -6.86 5.49 -5.97
N VAL A 143 -5.89 5.43 -5.05
CA VAL A 143 -5.31 4.17 -4.59
C VAL A 143 -6.39 3.26 -3.98
N PHE A 144 -7.19 3.80 -3.08
CA PHE A 144 -8.23 3.05 -2.40
C PHE A 144 -9.31 2.51 -3.37
N SER A 145 -9.82 3.35 -4.28
CA SER A 145 -10.85 2.93 -5.25
C SER A 145 -10.31 1.92 -6.27
N THR A 146 -9.05 2.05 -6.68
CA THR A 146 -8.42 1.07 -7.59
C THR A 146 -8.29 -0.28 -6.91
N LEU A 147 -7.87 -0.34 -5.66
CA LEU A 147 -7.79 -1.58 -4.87
C LEU A 147 -9.17 -2.24 -4.72
N LEU A 148 -10.19 -1.46 -4.37
CA LEU A 148 -11.57 -1.98 -4.26
C LEU A 148 -12.09 -2.53 -5.58
N ARG A 149 -11.87 -1.80 -6.67
CA ARG A 149 -12.32 -2.21 -8.00
C ARG A 149 -11.66 -3.51 -8.43
N VAL A 150 -10.34 -3.62 -8.31
CA VAL A 150 -9.59 -4.83 -8.68
C VAL A 150 -10.00 -6.00 -7.79
N HIS A 151 -10.17 -5.78 -6.49
CA HIS A 151 -10.66 -6.81 -5.57
C HIS A 151 -12.08 -7.25 -5.92
N GLY A 152 -12.99 -6.32 -6.19
CA GLY A 152 -14.38 -6.60 -6.54
C GLY A 152 -14.51 -7.35 -7.86
N THR A 153 -13.81 -6.94 -8.91
CA THR A 153 -13.83 -7.64 -10.20
C THR A 153 -13.25 -9.06 -10.09
N SER A 154 -12.25 -9.25 -9.26
CA SER A 154 -11.71 -10.59 -8.99
C SER A 154 -12.71 -11.51 -8.27
N LEU A 155 -13.52 -10.95 -7.35
CA LEU A 155 -14.57 -11.70 -6.65
C LEU A 155 -15.66 -12.20 -7.60
N TYR A 156 -15.95 -11.46 -8.66
CA TYR A 156 -17.03 -11.81 -9.61
C TYR A 156 -16.52 -12.48 -10.89
N GLY A 157 -15.23 -12.77 -10.99
CA GLY A 157 -14.65 -13.40 -12.19
C GLY A 157 -14.57 -12.50 -13.43
N GLU A 158 -14.89 -11.21 -13.31
CA GLU A 158 -14.90 -10.22 -14.40
C GLU A 158 -13.65 -9.35 -14.44
N GLY A 159 -12.61 -9.71 -13.70
CA GLY A 159 -11.39 -8.91 -13.57
C GLY A 159 -10.20 -9.45 -14.34
N PRO A 160 -9.10 -8.68 -14.37
CA PRO A 160 -7.85 -9.09 -14.97
C PRO A 160 -7.18 -10.27 -14.25
N LEU A 161 -7.72 -10.68 -13.08
CA LEU A 161 -7.23 -11.82 -12.30
C LEU A 161 -8.16 -13.02 -12.52
N SER A 162 -7.59 -14.13 -12.96
CA SER A 162 -8.30 -15.41 -12.96
C SER A 162 -8.58 -15.87 -11.51
N PRO A 163 -9.56 -16.76 -11.29
CA PRO A 163 -9.80 -17.38 -9.98
C PRO A 163 -8.54 -18.06 -9.40
N GLU A 164 -7.63 -18.51 -10.26
CA GLU A 164 -6.35 -19.12 -9.90
C GLU A 164 -5.34 -18.08 -9.40
N GLU A 165 -5.46 -16.83 -9.82
CA GLU A 165 -4.60 -15.72 -9.40
C GLU A 165 -5.03 -15.09 -8.08
N LEU A 166 -6.27 -15.29 -7.65
CA LEU A 166 -6.80 -14.89 -6.34
C LEU A 166 -7.47 -16.08 -5.64
N PRO A 167 -6.77 -17.13 -5.33
CA PRO A 167 -7.38 -18.28 -4.67
C PRO A 167 -7.80 -17.98 -3.23
N GLY A 168 -8.93 -18.43 -2.78
CA GLY A 168 -9.33 -18.79 -1.43
C GLY A 168 -10.24 -17.87 -0.61
N TYR A 169 -10.44 -16.58 -0.90
CA TYR A 169 -11.59 -15.89 -0.31
C TYR A 169 -12.78 -15.78 -1.24
N LEU A 170 -12.71 -16.54 -2.33
CA LEU A 170 -13.80 -16.69 -3.29
C LEU A 170 -14.55 -18.02 -3.17
N THR A 171 -14.13 -18.87 -2.24
CA THR A 171 -14.79 -20.16 -2.01
C THR A 171 -15.35 -20.23 -0.61
N THR A 172 -16.40 -19.55 -0.33
CA THR A 172 -17.42 -19.93 0.67
C THR A 172 -18.73 -19.31 0.28
#